data_1667f8b395f53ced773d14a320b3f29e
#
_entry.id   1667f8b395f53ced773d14a320b3f29e
#
_cell.length_a   1.000
_cell.length_b   1.000
_cell.length_c   1.000
_cell.angle_alpha   90.00
_cell.angle_beta   90.00
_cell.angle_gamma   90.00
#
_symmetry.space_group_name_H-M   'P 1'
#
loop_
_entity.id
_entity.type
_entity.pdbx_description
1 polymer ?
#
loop_
_entity_poly.entity_id
_entity_poly.type
_entity_poly.pdbx_seq_one_letter_code
_entity_poly.pdbx_strand_id
1 'polypeptide(L)'
;MIYTLTGTHSTGKSTLLGKLKELYPNFHFNDSSTREVTSKEERRLDDISDDSQNRLFKAIEIKELELLQVSKILPTFMDRSFVDFTAYTLAFNKQGKISDTFAAMMQYECEKRLLLNQYDIIFYLPIEFDIVDDGIRSVDKELQRLVDTEIKGLLLNQTNTITLSGNIDERLKQISN
;
A
#
# COMPACT_ATOMS: atom_id res chain seq x y z
N MET A 1 -4.42 -17.23 -2.19
CA MET A 1 -4.71 -16.26 -1.11
C MET A 1 -3.78 -15.08 -1.26
N ILE A 2 -4.30 -13.88 -1.10
CA ILE A 2 -3.55 -12.62 -1.17
C ILE A 2 -3.63 -11.90 0.18
N TYR A 3 -2.48 -11.69 0.79
CA TYR A 3 -2.29 -10.89 1.99
C TYR A 3 -1.62 -9.57 1.59
N THR A 4 -2.13 -8.43 2.04
CA THR A 4 -1.48 -7.15 1.77
C THR A 4 -1.09 -6.43 3.05
N LEU A 5 0.10 -5.81 3.03
CA LEU A 5 0.58 -4.90 4.07
C LEU A 5 0.27 -3.48 3.63
N THR A 6 -0.70 -2.86 4.27
CA THR A 6 -1.21 -1.52 3.96
C THR A 6 -0.85 -0.53 5.08
N GLY A 7 -0.45 0.68 4.72
CA GLY A 7 -0.10 1.74 5.66
C GLY A 7 0.78 2.80 5.02
N THR A 8 0.82 3.99 5.58
CA THR A 8 1.64 5.08 5.07
C THR A 8 3.15 4.78 5.14
N HIS A 9 4.00 5.67 4.66
CA HIS A 9 5.46 5.49 4.78
C HIS A 9 5.91 5.46 6.26
N SER A 10 7.06 4.83 6.52
CA SER A 10 7.68 4.71 7.85
C SER A 10 6.86 3.99 8.93
N THR A 11 5.90 3.14 8.56
CA THR A 11 5.12 2.30 9.50
C THR A 11 5.70 0.91 9.74
N GLY A 12 6.89 0.61 9.20
CA GLY A 12 7.58 -0.67 9.40
C GLY A 12 7.21 -1.81 8.44
N LYS A 13 6.44 -1.54 7.37
CA LYS A 13 6.01 -2.58 6.39
C LYS A 13 7.18 -3.38 5.81
N SER A 14 8.21 -2.70 5.32
CA SER A 14 9.35 -3.39 4.67
C SER A 14 10.15 -4.25 5.65
N THR A 15 10.25 -3.82 6.93
CA THR A 15 10.89 -4.61 7.98
C THR A 15 10.07 -5.86 8.29
N LEU A 16 8.74 -5.70 8.42
CA LEU A 16 7.82 -6.81 8.64
C LEU A 16 7.84 -7.80 7.49
N LEU A 17 7.80 -7.30 6.23
CA LEU A 17 7.87 -8.15 5.04
C LEU A 17 9.17 -8.98 4.99
N GLY A 18 10.31 -8.37 5.37
CA GLY A 18 11.58 -9.09 5.48
C GLY A 18 11.50 -10.27 6.44
N LYS A 19 10.88 -10.09 7.60
CA LYS A 19 10.68 -11.16 8.58
C LYS A 19 9.68 -12.22 8.10
N LEU A 20 8.62 -11.81 7.43
CA LEU A 20 7.65 -12.76 6.86
C LEU A 20 8.28 -13.66 5.79
N LYS A 21 9.22 -13.14 4.98
CA LYS A 21 9.99 -13.95 4.01
C LYS A 21 10.81 -15.04 4.69
N GLU A 22 11.42 -14.73 5.83
CA GLU A 22 12.19 -15.71 6.61
C GLU A 22 11.28 -16.81 7.19
N LEU A 23 10.08 -16.44 7.65
CA LEU A 23 9.13 -17.35 8.30
C LEU A 23 8.29 -18.19 7.31
N TYR A 24 7.99 -17.64 6.15
CA TYR A 24 7.11 -18.28 5.14
C TYR A 24 7.81 -18.46 3.79
N PRO A 25 8.90 -19.24 3.70
CA PRO A 25 9.71 -19.36 2.49
C PRO A 25 8.96 -19.94 1.28
N ASN A 26 7.83 -20.60 1.51
CA ASN A 26 6.98 -21.18 0.46
C ASN A 26 5.89 -20.22 -0.04
N PHE A 27 5.83 -18.99 0.47
CA PHE A 27 4.92 -17.96 -0.02
C PHE A 27 5.59 -17.15 -1.12
N HIS A 28 4.79 -16.61 -2.01
CA HIS A 28 5.25 -15.60 -2.94
C HIS A 28 5.26 -14.22 -2.25
N PHE A 29 6.31 -13.44 -2.47
CA PHE A 29 6.43 -12.09 -1.91
C PHE A 29 6.63 -11.08 -3.03
N ASN A 30 5.75 -10.10 -3.10
CA ASN A 30 5.90 -8.98 -3.99
C ASN A 30 6.49 -7.78 -3.24
N ASP A 31 7.77 -7.50 -3.51
CA ASP A 31 8.43 -6.31 -3.00
C ASP A 31 7.94 -5.09 -3.77
N SER A 32 7.27 -4.21 -3.05
CA SER A 32 6.90 -2.84 -3.44
C SER A 32 6.98 -2.48 -4.93
N SER A 33 5.86 -2.64 -5.59
CA SER A 33 5.63 -2.19 -6.97
C SER A 33 5.97 -0.72 -7.21
N THR A 34 5.70 0.14 -6.23
CA THR A 34 5.87 1.59 -6.36
C THR A 34 7.33 1.99 -6.51
N ARG A 35 8.26 1.37 -5.74
CA ARG A 35 9.71 1.68 -5.84
C ARG A 35 10.30 1.23 -7.18
N GLU A 36 9.92 0.05 -7.65
CA GLU A 36 10.40 -0.50 -8.90
C GLU A 36 9.92 0.31 -10.10
N VAL A 37 8.65 0.74 -10.08
CA VAL A 37 8.06 1.57 -11.12
C VAL A 37 8.66 2.99 -11.10
N THR A 38 8.82 3.60 -9.92
CA THR A 38 9.41 4.93 -9.81
C THR A 38 10.89 4.97 -10.14
N SER A 39 11.67 3.93 -9.83
CA SER A 39 13.09 3.85 -10.17
C SER A 39 13.34 3.63 -11.67
N LYS A 40 12.45 2.90 -12.37
CA LYS A 40 12.56 2.67 -13.82
C LYS A 40 12.18 3.88 -14.68
N GLU A 41 11.41 4.82 -14.14
CA GLU A 41 10.91 5.98 -14.89
C GLU A 41 11.67 7.30 -14.62
N GLU A 42 12.84 7.29 -13.96
CA GLU A 42 13.61 8.50 -13.59
C GLU A 42 12.73 9.58 -12.92
N ARG A 43 11.73 9.19 -12.15
CA ARG A 43 10.80 10.14 -11.55
C ARG A 43 11.47 10.92 -10.42
N ARG A 44 11.50 12.22 -10.58
CA ARG A 44 11.56 13.13 -9.44
C ARG A 44 10.26 12.97 -8.65
N LEU A 45 10.38 12.70 -7.37
CA LEU A 45 9.25 12.66 -6.41
C LEU A 45 8.44 13.99 -6.40
N ASP A 46 8.91 15.00 -7.13
CA ASP A 46 8.35 16.34 -7.21
C ASP A 46 7.31 16.53 -8.32
N ASP A 47 7.23 15.59 -9.29
CA ASP A 47 6.23 15.66 -10.38
C ASP A 47 4.98 14.84 -10.01
N ILE A 48 4.13 15.41 -9.17
CA ILE A 48 2.82 14.84 -8.83
C ILE A 48 1.78 15.54 -9.69
N SER A 49 1.25 14.82 -10.68
CA SER A 49 0.21 15.25 -11.61
C SER A 49 -0.70 14.08 -11.96
N ASP A 50 -1.88 14.35 -12.53
CA ASP A 50 -2.80 13.32 -13.02
C ASP A 50 -2.11 12.38 -14.01
N ASP A 51 -1.29 12.90 -14.91
CA ASP A 51 -0.57 12.11 -15.91
C ASP A 51 0.45 11.17 -15.26
N SER A 52 1.21 11.66 -14.29
CA SER A 52 2.19 10.86 -13.58
C SER A 52 1.51 9.77 -12.75
N GLN A 53 0.41 10.09 -12.08
CA GLN A 53 -0.37 9.13 -11.31
C GLN A 53 -1.08 8.11 -12.22
N ASN A 54 -1.56 8.50 -13.40
CA ASN A 54 -2.17 7.58 -14.35
C ASN A 54 -1.16 6.55 -14.90
N ARG A 55 0.09 6.96 -15.16
CA ARG A 55 1.16 6.00 -15.52
C ARG A 55 1.43 5.02 -14.39
N LEU A 56 1.51 5.50 -13.16
CA LEU A 56 1.69 4.65 -11.97
C LEU A 56 0.51 3.70 -11.77
N PHE A 57 -0.73 4.19 -11.94
CA PHE A 57 -1.93 3.37 -11.88
C PHE A 57 -1.86 2.18 -12.84
N LYS A 58 -1.57 2.43 -14.13
CA LYS A 58 -1.45 1.37 -15.14
C LYS A 58 -0.39 0.33 -14.79
N ALA A 59 0.75 0.77 -14.26
CA ALA A 59 1.82 -0.15 -13.87
C ALA A 59 1.43 -1.00 -12.64
N ILE A 60 0.74 -0.42 -11.67
CA ILE A 60 0.21 -1.15 -10.52
C ILE A 60 -0.86 -2.15 -10.95
N GLU A 61 -1.76 -1.76 -11.86
CA GLU A 61 -2.82 -2.63 -12.38
C GLU A 61 -2.25 -3.88 -13.07
N ILE A 62 -1.25 -3.71 -13.94
CA ILE A 62 -0.57 -4.83 -14.60
C ILE A 62 0.02 -5.77 -13.54
N LYS A 63 0.70 -5.23 -12.55
CA LYS A 63 1.34 -6.01 -11.50
C LYS A 63 0.32 -6.73 -10.60
N GLU A 64 -0.79 -6.09 -10.27
CA GLU A 64 -1.89 -6.77 -9.55
C GLU A 64 -2.45 -7.94 -10.34
N LEU A 65 -2.63 -7.80 -11.66
CA LEU A 65 -3.09 -8.90 -12.52
C LEU A 65 -2.12 -10.07 -12.51
N GLU A 66 -0.81 -9.82 -12.57
CA GLU A 66 0.22 -10.87 -12.45
C GLU A 66 0.14 -11.59 -11.10
N LEU A 67 0.00 -10.83 -10.01
CA LEU A 67 -0.10 -11.36 -8.66
C LEU A 67 -1.37 -12.19 -8.45
N LEU A 68 -2.49 -11.78 -9.04
CA LEU A 68 -3.73 -12.55 -9.03
C LEU A 68 -3.55 -13.93 -9.68
N GLN A 69 -2.70 -14.06 -10.72
CA GLN A 69 -2.39 -15.36 -11.31
C GLN A 69 -1.50 -16.21 -10.39
N VAL A 70 -0.45 -15.61 -9.83
CA VAL A 70 0.46 -16.30 -8.89
C VAL A 70 -0.29 -16.77 -7.65
N SER A 71 -1.19 -15.96 -7.10
CA SER A 71 -1.96 -16.28 -5.89
C SER A 71 -2.92 -17.47 -6.02
N LYS A 72 -3.22 -17.90 -7.25
CA LYS A 72 -3.96 -19.16 -7.51
C LYS A 72 -3.13 -20.39 -7.21
N ILE A 73 -1.81 -20.25 -7.20
CA ILE A 73 -0.86 -21.35 -7.03
C ILE A 73 -0.20 -21.29 -5.66
N LEU A 74 0.22 -20.10 -5.22
CA LEU A 74 0.94 -19.86 -3.98
C LEU A 74 0.29 -18.73 -3.18
N PRO A 75 0.19 -18.86 -1.83
CA PRO A 75 -0.17 -17.72 -0.99
C PRO A 75 0.81 -16.58 -1.21
N THR A 76 0.30 -15.36 -1.33
CA THR A 76 1.08 -14.20 -1.76
C THR A 76 0.98 -13.06 -0.75
N PHE A 77 2.13 -12.53 -0.32
CA PHE A 77 2.21 -11.27 0.42
C PHE A 77 2.56 -10.12 -0.52
N MET A 78 1.81 -9.02 -0.42
CA MET A 78 2.05 -7.78 -1.15
C MET A 78 2.52 -6.68 -0.20
N ASP A 79 3.65 -6.01 -0.52
CA ASP A 79 4.01 -4.72 0.10
C ASP A 79 3.25 -3.62 -0.63
N ARG A 80 2.20 -3.10 0.00
CA ARG A 80 1.21 -2.15 -0.50
C ARG A 80 0.19 -2.79 -1.46
N SER A 81 -0.98 -2.19 -1.47
CA SER A 81 -2.10 -2.55 -2.34
C SER A 81 -2.61 -1.31 -3.08
N PHE A 82 -3.67 -1.50 -3.84
CA PHE A 82 -4.37 -0.38 -4.46
C PHE A 82 -4.96 0.60 -3.44
N VAL A 83 -5.22 0.15 -2.21
CA VAL A 83 -5.63 1.01 -1.08
C VAL A 83 -4.57 2.07 -0.79
N ASP A 84 -3.28 1.66 -0.69
CA ASP A 84 -2.18 2.60 -0.46
C ASP A 84 -2.08 3.62 -1.60
N PHE A 85 -2.12 3.17 -2.85
CA PHE A 85 -2.05 4.04 -4.02
C PHE A 85 -3.18 5.08 -4.01
N THR A 86 -4.42 4.63 -3.78
CA THR A 86 -5.60 5.50 -3.71
C THR A 86 -5.48 6.49 -2.56
N ALA A 87 -5.04 6.05 -1.39
CA ALA A 87 -4.88 6.94 -0.24
C ALA A 87 -3.86 8.07 -0.50
N TYR A 88 -2.73 7.76 -1.17
CA TYR A 88 -1.79 8.80 -1.60
C TYR A 88 -2.41 9.74 -2.63
N THR A 89 -3.17 9.23 -3.60
CA THR A 89 -3.85 10.05 -4.61
C THR A 89 -4.85 11.00 -3.96
N LEU A 90 -5.66 10.52 -3.00
CA LEU A 90 -6.61 11.35 -2.26
C LEU A 90 -5.90 12.41 -1.40
N ALA A 91 -4.79 12.06 -0.76
CA ALA A 91 -3.98 13.02 -0.01
C ALA A 91 -3.39 14.10 -0.92
N PHE A 92 -2.90 13.74 -2.10
CA PHE A 92 -2.40 14.72 -3.09
C PHE A 92 -3.52 15.57 -3.68
N ASN A 93 -4.72 15.02 -3.86
CA ASN A 93 -5.88 15.82 -4.26
C ASN A 93 -6.22 16.89 -3.21
N LYS A 94 -6.22 16.53 -1.91
CA LYS A 94 -6.42 17.50 -0.81
C LYS A 94 -5.34 18.60 -0.76
N GLN A 95 -4.15 18.31 -1.29
CA GLN A 95 -3.08 19.30 -1.47
C GLN A 95 -3.21 20.11 -2.79
N GLY A 96 -4.25 19.88 -3.59
CA GLY A 96 -4.47 20.54 -4.87
C GLY A 96 -3.53 20.13 -6.00
N LYS A 97 -2.83 18.98 -5.86
CA LYS A 97 -1.87 18.46 -6.85
C LYS A 97 -2.50 17.52 -7.87
N ILE A 98 -3.63 16.91 -7.52
CA ILE A 98 -4.38 15.94 -8.33
C ILE A 98 -5.80 16.45 -8.50
N SER A 99 -6.38 16.28 -9.69
CA SER A 99 -7.76 16.70 -9.97
C SER A 99 -8.79 15.86 -9.22
N ASP A 100 -9.95 16.47 -8.92
CA ASP A 100 -11.09 15.78 -8.30
C ASP A 100 -11.57 14.61 -9.16
N THR A 101 -11.54 14.77 -10.48
CA THR A 101 -11.95 13.71 -11.42
C THR A 101 -11.05 12.49 -11.32
N PHE A 102 -9.72 12.68 -11.27
CA PHE A 102 -8.78 11.57 -11.14
C PHE A 102 -8.88 10.92 -9.77
N ALA A 103 -9.00 11.72 -8.70
CA ALA A 103 -9.18 11.23 -7.34
C ALA A 103 -10.44 10.36 -7.20
N ALA A 104 -11.58 10.83 -7.73
CA ALA A 104 -12.83 10.07 -7.73
C ALA A 104 -12.73 8.76 -8.52
N MET A 105 -12.05 8.76 -9.67
CA MET A 105 -11.80 7.55 -10.45
C MET A 105 -10.98 6.52 -9.66
N MET A 106 -9.93 6.96 -8.97
CA MET A 106 -9.09 6.06 -8.17
C MET A 106 -9.83 5.52 -6.95
N GLN A 107 -10.65 6.34 -6.31
CA GLN A 107 -11.51 5.89 -5.22
C GLN A 107 -12.48 4.80 -5.69
N TYR A 108 -13.16 5.00 -6.81
CA TYR A 108 -14.06 4.01 -7.40
C TYR A 108 -13.34 2.69 -7.71
N GLU A 109 -12.17 2.74 -8.31
CA GLU A 109 -11.38 1.55 -8.64
C GLU A 109 -10.90 0.81 -7.37
N CYS A 110 -10.60 1.52 -6.30
CA CYS A 110 -10.28 0.93 -5.00
C CYS A 110 -11.49 0.23 -4.37
N GLU A 111 -12.62 0.94 -4.29
CA GLU A 111 -13.87 0.41 -3.73
C GLU A 111 -14.32 -0.85 -4.48
N LYS A 112 -14.22 -0.86 -5.81
CA LYS A 112 -14.52 -2.04 -6.64
C LYS A 112 -13.66 -3.24 -6.25
N ARG A 113 -12.33 -3.05 -6.05
CA ARG A 113 -11.42 -4.14 -5.62
C ARG A 113 -11.76 -4.66 -4.24
N LEU A 114 -12.08 -3.77 -3.32
CA LEU A 114 -12.50 -4.12 -1.96
C LEU A 114 -13.84 -4.88 -1.96
N LEU A 115 -14.83 -4.44 -2.72
CA LEU A 115 -16.11 -5.12 -2.88
C LEU A 115 -15.99 -6.52 -3.50
N LEU A 116 -15.04 -6.71 -4.40
CA LEU A 116 -14.75 -8.00 -5.02
C LEU A 116 -13.88 -8.91 -4.14
N ASN A 117 -13.54 -8.49 -2.92
CA ASN A 117 -12.63 -9.18 -2.01
C ASN A 117 -11.32 -9.61 -2.71
N GLN A 118 -10.73 -8.69 -3.49
CA GLN A 118 -9.50 -8.99 -4.24
C GLN A 118 -8.33 -9.34 -3.31
N TYR A 119 -8.37 -8.86 -2.07
CA TYR A 119 -7.42 -9.18 -1.01
C TYR A 119 -8.12 -10.05 0.04
N ASP A 120 -7.58 -11.22 0.36
CA ASP A 120 -8.16 -12.12 1.38
C ASP A 120 -8.02 -11.52 2.78
N ILE A 121 -6.86 -10.94 3.09
CA ILE A 121 -6.60 -10.23 4.36
C ILE A 121 -5.79 -8.97 4.08
N ILE A 122 -6.22 -7.87 4.69
CA ILE A 122 -5.54 -6.58 4.67
C ILE A 122 -4.94 -6.32 6.05
N PHE A 123 -3.62 -6.41 6.17
CA PHE A 123 -2.91 -6.03 7.37
C PHE A 123 -2.62 -4.53 7.35
N TYR A 124 -3.34 -3.77 8.15
CA TYR A 124 -3.13 -2.34 8.27
C TYR A 124 -2.13 -2.03 9.38
N LEU A 125 -1.08 -1.26 9.03
CA LEU A 125 -0.05 -0.79 9.94
C LEU A 125 -0.23 0.71 10.21
N PRO A 126 -0.76 1.11 11.37
CA PRO A 126 -0.93 2.52 11.74
C PRO A 126 0.40 3.24 11.97
N ILE A 127 0.34 4.56 12.06
CA ILE A 127 1.48 5.38 12.48
C ILE A 127 1.72 5.14 13.98
N GLU A 128 2.79 4.46 14.33
CA GLU A 128 3.22 4.22 15.72
C GLU A 128 4.65 4.69 15.98
N PHE A 129 5.41 4.98 14.91
CA PHE A 129 6.82 5.37 15.00
C PHE A 129 7.04 6.72 14.33
N ASP A 130 8.03 7.45 14.81
CA ASP A 130 8.49 8.66 14.14
C ASP A 130 9.09 8.33 12.77
N ILE A 131 8.96 9.29 11.85
CA ILE A 131 9.59 9.18 10.53
C ILE A 131 11.11 9.16 10.72
N VAL A 132 11.75 8.12 10.19
CA VAL A 132 13.20 8.06 10.05
C VAL A 132 13.55 8.59 8.66
N ASP A 133 14.37 9.62 8.60
CA ASP A 133 14.92 10.14 7.34
C ASP A 133 15.93 9.12 6.77
N ASP A 134 15.55 8.45 5.71
CA ASP A 134 16.40 7.50 4.98
C ASP A 134 16.93 8.12 3.66
N GLY A 135 16.75 9.43 3.47
CA GLY A 135 17.16 10.17 2.27
C GLY A 135 16.35 9.85 1.00
N ILE A 136 15.36 8.95 1.10
CA ILE A 136 14.54 8.50 -0.05
C ILE A 136 13.07 8.85 0.16
N ARG A 137 12.61 8.84 1.42
CA ARG A 137 11.21 9.02 1.78
C ARG A 137 10.92 10.46 2.16
N SER A 138 9.70 10.90 1.86
CA SER A 138 9.22 12.17 2.39
C SER A 138 9.26 12.16 3.92
N VAL A 139 9.88 13.17 4.50
CA VAL A 139 9.82 13.47 5.95
C VAL A 139 8.60 14.30 6.31
N ASP A 140 7.68 14.49 5.38
CA ASP A 140 6.46 15.28 5.55
C ASP A 140 5.46 14.53 6.44
N LYS A 141 5.42 14.93 7.71
CA LYS A 141 4.50 14.39 8.71
C LYS A 141 3.04 14.73 8.41
N GLU A 142 2.77 15.82 7.71
CA GLU A 142 1.41 16.20 7.32
C GLU A 142 0.90 15.24 6.23
N LEU A 143 1.68 15.02 5.18
CA LEU A 143 1.36 14.01 4.15
C LEU A 143 1.17 12.63 4.77
N GLN A 144 2.05 12.23 5.70
CA GLN A 144 1.93 10.94 6.38
C GLN A 144 0.57 10.79 7.08
N ARG A 145 0.14 11.82 7.81
CA ARG A 145 -1.16 11.82 8.52
C ARG A 145 -2.35 11.85 7.56
N LEU A 146 -2.26 12.64 6.49
CA LEU A 146 -3.30 12.65 5.45
C LEU A 146 -3.49 11.28 4.85
N VAL A 147 -2.41 10.64 4.39
CA VAL A 147 -2.46 9.29 3.79
C VAL A 147 -3.02 8.28 4.79
N ASP A 148 -2.60 8.32 6.06
CA ASP A 148 -3.12 7.41 7.08
C ASP A 148 -4.63 7.60 7.31
N THR A 149 -5.11 8.84 7.27
CA THR A 149 -6.54 9.17 7.37
C THR A 149 -7.31 8.59 6.19
N GLU A 150 -6.78 8.72 4.97
CA GLU A 150 -7.42 8.17 3.77
C GLU A 150 -7.46 6.63 3.80
N ILE A 151 -6.37 5.97 4.23
CA ILE A 151 -6.36 4.51 4.40
C ILE A 151 -7.46 4.06 5.36
N LYS A 152 -7.57 4.70 6.52
CA LYS A 152 -8.61 4.41 7.50
C LYS A 152 -10.02 4.59 6.93
N GLY A 153 -10.22 5.65 6.15
CA GLY A 153 -11.50 5.91 5.47
C GLY A 153 -11.87 4.81 4.48
N LEU A 154 -10.91 4.41 3.63
CA LEU A 154 -11.11 3.34 2.63
C LEU A 154 -11.36 1.97 3.28
N LEU A 155 -10.78 1.70 4.44
CA LEU A 155 -10.88 0.42 5.15
C LEU A 155 -12.02 0.35 6.19
N LEU A 156 -12.75 1.45 6.42
CA LEU A 156 -13.72 1.57 7.52
C LEU A 156 -14.75 0.42 7.58
N ASN A 157 -15.21 -0.05 6.42
CA ASN A 157 -16.24 -1.08 6.31
C ASN A 157 -15.68 -2.44 5.86
N GLN A 158 -14.36 -2.63 5.87
CA GLN A 158 -13.73 -3.87 5.42
C GLN A 158 -13.57 -4.85 6.58
N THR A 159 -14.32 -5.96 6.53
CA THR A 159 -14.32 -6.99 7.59
C THR A 159 -13.08 -7.88 7.58
N ASN A 160 -12.32 -7.88 6.49
CA ASN A 160 -11.09 -8.64 6.32
C ASN A 160 -9.83 -7.82 6.64
N THR A 161 -9.99 -6.69 7.35
CA THR A 161 -8.87 -5.85 7.80
C THR A 161 -8.45 -6.20 9.22
N ILE A 162 -7.15 -6.43 9.42
CA ILE A 162 -6.53 -6.65 10.72
C ILE A 162 -5.52 -5.52 10.97
N THR A 163 -5.72 -4.77 12.05
CA THR A 163 -4.76 -3.74 12.46
C THR A 163 -3.60 -4.38 13.21
N LEU A 164 -2.38 -4.18 12.70
CA LEU A 164 -1.16 -4.65 13.34
C LEU A 164 -0.50 -3.54 14.15
N SER A 165 -0.38 -3.74 15.45
CA SER A 165 0.19 -2.76 16.38
C SER A 165 1.37 -3.32 17.18
N GLY A 166 2.18 -2.42 17.73
CA GLY A 166 3.33 -2.77 18.57
C GLY A 166 4.62 -3.00 17.77
N ASN A 167 5.58 -3.64 18.42
CA ASN A 167 6.87 -3.98 17.82
C ASN A 167 6.75 -5.12 16.79
N ILE A 168 7.87 -5.46 16.14
CA ILE A 168 7.88 -6.44 15.05
C ILE A 168 7.43 -7.84 15.52
N ASP A 169 7.81 -8.26 16.70
CA ASP A 169 7.48 -9.59 17.22
C ASP A 169 5.99 -9.69 17.61
N GLU A 170 5.42 -8.61 18.12
CA GLU A 170 4.00 -8.50 18.42
C GLU A 170 3.15 -8.56 17.15
N ARG A 171 3.58 -7.84 16.10
CA ARG A 171 2.92 -7.87 14.78
C ARG A 171 2.99 -9.24 14.12
N LEU A 172 4.13 -9.94 14.22
CA LEU A 172 4.27 -11.31 13.70
C LEU A 172 3.32 -12.27 14.40
N LYS A 173 3.16 -12.16 15.73
CA LYS A 173 2.20 -12.96 16.49
C LYS A 173 0.75 -12.70 16.06
N GLN A 174 0.39 -11.44 15.75
CA GLN A 174 -0.94 -11.07 15.28
C GLN A 174 -1.26 -11.62 13.87
N ILE A 175 -0.24 -11.82 13.03
CA ILE A 175 -0.39 -12.43 11.70
C ILE A 175 -0.54 -13.95 11.79
N SER A 176 0.06 -14.59 12.81
CA SER A 176 0.10 -16.05 12.96
C SER A 176 -1.12 -16.64 13.67
N ASN A 177 -1.97 -15.80 14.27
CA ASN A 177 -3.19 -16.20 14.98
C ASN A 177 -4.42 -16.13 14.05
#